data_7bf0fd8ede99863386b865c7e06b4371
#
_entry.id   7bf0fd8ede99863386b865c7e06b4371
#
_cell.length_a   1.000
_cell.length_b   1.000
_cell.length_c   1.000
_cell.angle_alpha   90.00
_cell.angle_beta   90.00
_cell.angle_gamma   90.00
#
_symmetry.space_group_name_H-M   'P 1'
#
loop_
_entity.id
_entity.type
_entity.pdbx_description
1 polymer ?
#
loop_
_entity_poly.entity_id
_entity_poly.type
_entity_poly.pdbx_seq_one_letter_code
_entity_poly.pdbx_strand_id
1 'polypeptide(L)'
;MRTLFIALFLLLPVTASAQTDLSSADSLGTGWNTIETDGVCSAGTPFQFYSKSSERSDNMLIYFNGGGACWFGQACDLSIEPNIHFPFADMDSNNPRLAEGVFNFDNSENPFSDFDVIFIPYCTGDVHIGSGEKTYSYKDDAGNDVSYTAHHNGFENTMTSLNWIYENFSAVNKVVVAGSSAGAIGASFYSGFIAEHYSSVPVVLLADAAGGYRTPLLPVTHRAWDTAAILPNWEEYAGETNDSITFEDFYIASANHNSNLRLAQYNAAEDETQIMFTQVIGDPPDSYSLPMRMLTSFQEIESATGEFFSYTAGGPVHTILRDDIFYQYEVEDIRFVDWVQDLIDGKQVSDVSCVDD
;
A
#
# COMPACT_ATOMS: atom_id res chain seq x y z
N MET A 1 -46.63 -14.38 -50.20
CA MET A 1 -45.42 -13.50 -50.21
C MET A 1 -44.89 -13.41 -48.79
N ARG A 2 -43.77 -14.08 -48.46
CA ARG A 2 -43.10 -14.00 -47.14
C ARG A 2 -41.91 -13.05 -47.32
N THR A 3 -41.99 -11.89 -46.67
CA THR A 3 -40.93 -10.89 -46.70
C THR A 3 -39.83 -11.32 -45.70
N LEU A 4 -38.64 -11.58 -46.20
CA LEU A 4 -37.45 -11.94 -45.42
C LEU A 4 -36.80 -10.63 -44.97
N PHE A 5 -36.77 -10.35 -43.66
CA PHE A 5 -35.97 -9.26 -43.08
C PHE A 5 -34.54 -9.78 -42.83
N ILE A 6 -33.59 -9.26 -43.57
CA ILE A 6 -32.18 -9.48 -43.32
C ILE A 6 -31.72 -8.41 -42.35
N ALA A 7 -31.42 -8.81 -41.13
CA ALA A 7 -30.78 -7.91 -40.12
C ALA A 7 -29.27 -7.81 -40.43
N LEU A 8 -28.85 -6.66 -40.85
CA LEU A 8 -27.42 -6.33 -41.06
C LEU A 8 -26.77 -5.99 -39.71
N PHE A 9 -26.02 -6.94 -39.14
CA PHE A 9 -25.18 -6.67 -37.95
C PHE A 9 -23.95 -5.87 -38.40
N LEU A 10 -23.90 -4.58 -38.05
CA LEU A 10 -22.69 -3.75 -38.13
C LEU A 10 -21.76 -4.17 -37.00
N LEU A 11 -20.72 -4.91 -37.33
CA LEU A 11 -19.56 -5.13 -36.47
C LEU A 11 -18.78 -3.80 -36.39
N LEU A 12 -18.93 -3.09 -35.27
CA LEU A 12 -18.04 -2.00 -34.94
C LEU A 12 -16.65 -2.60 -34.60
N PRO A 13 -15.56 -2.05 -35.17
CA PRO A 13 -14.23 -2.48 -34.77
C PRO A 13 -14.01 -2.10 -33.29
N VAL A 14 -13.74 -3.08 -32.44
CA VAL A 14 -13.16 -2.86 -31.13
C VAL A 14 -11.74 -2.40 -31.39
N THR A 15 -11.49 -1.10 -31.22
CA THR A 15 -10.12 -0.58 -31.18
C THR A 15 -9.50 -1.10 -29.90
N ALA A 16 -8.64 -2.12 -30.03
CA ALA A 16 -7.73 -2.46 -28.95
C ALA A 16 -6.88 -1.21 -28.66
N SER A 17 -7.01 -0.66 -27.45
CA SER A 17 -6.06 0.33 -26.95
C SER A 17 -4.68 -0.34 -27.00
N ALA A 18 -3.74 0.27 -27.72
CA ALA A 18 -2.36 -0.20 -27.69
C ALA A 18 -1.86 0.04 -26.26
N GLN A 19 -1.58 -1.04 -25.54
CA GLN A 19 -0.91 -0.96 -24.24
C GLN A 19 0.48 -0.36 -24.50
N THR A 20 0.84 0.69 -23.77
CA THR A 20 2.16 1.31 -23.90
C THR A 20 3.20 0.29 -23.44
N ASP A 21 4.15 -0.07 -24.32
CA ASP A 21 5.29 -0.90 -23.92
C ASP A 21 6.17 -0.10 -22.96
N LEU A 22 6.21 -0.51 -21.69
CA LEU A 22 7.04 0.12 -20.67
C LEU A 22 8.53 -0.17 -20.96
N SER A 23 9.41 0.77 -20.59
CA SER A 23 10.85 0.60 -20.74
C SER A 23 11.34 -0.63 -19.96
N SER A 24 12.11 -1.52 -20.61
CA SER A 24 12.71 -2.66 -19.93
C SER A 24 13.76 -2.20 -18.91
N ALA A 25 13.89 -2.92 -17.77
CA ALA A 25 14.88 -2.64 -16.75
C ALA A 25 16.32 -2.65 -17.30
N ASP A 26 16.63 -3.53 -18.25
CA ASP A 26 17.93 -3.60 -18.93
C ASP A 26 18.30 -2.34 -19.71
N SER A 27 17.32 -1.53 -20.08
CA SER A 27 17.50 -0.27 -20.81
C SER A 27 17.68 0.94 -19.89
N LEU A 28 17.48 0.78 -18.58
CA LEU A 28 17.54 1.86 -17.61
C LEU A 28 18.99 2.15 -17.19
N GLY A 29 19.23 3.41 -16.82
CA GLY A 29 20.52 3.82 -16.25
C GLY A 29 20.67 3.39 -14.79
N THR A 30 21.91 3.47 -14.28
CA THR A 30 22.16 3.34 -12.84
C THR A 30 21.51 4.49 -12.07
N GLY A 31 21.04 4.21 -10.85
CA GLY A 31 20.31 5.16 -10.03
C GLY A 31 18.80 5.15 -10.27
N TRP A 32 18.13 6.22 -9.88
CA TRP A 32 16.68 6.31 -9.98
C TRP A 32 16.20 6.61 -11.40
N ASN A 33 15.35 5.76 -11.92
CA ASN A 33 14.64 5.93 -13.20
C ASN A 33 13.14 6.11 -12.93
N THR A 34 12.48 6.93 -13.73
CA THR A 34 11.03 7.10 -13.70
C THR A 34 10.43 6.24 -14.81
N ILE A 35 9.44 5.43 -14.49
CA ILE A 35 8.70 4.58 -15.42
C ILE A 35 7.32 5.22 -15.61
N GLU A 36 7.11 5.85 -16.76
CA GLU A 36 5.82 6.43 -17.13
C GLU A 36 4.86 5.32 -17.56
N THR A 37 3.58 5.44 -17.18
CA THR A 37 2.54 4.44 -17.48
C THR A 37 1.28 5.09 -18.03
N ASP A 38 0.33 4.28 -18.51
CA ASP A 38 -1.02 4.73 -18.87
C ASP A 38 -1.96 4.82 -17.65
N GLY A 39 -1.44 4.58 -16.43
CA GLY A 39 -2.18 4.66 -15.19
C GLY A 39 -2.64 6.08 -14.85
N VAL A 40 -3.61 6.19 -13.94
CA VAL A 40 -4.29 7.45 -13.64
C VAL A 40 -4.36 7.68 -12.13
N CYS A 41 -4.00 8.87 -11.68
CA CYS A 41 -4.14 9.35 -10.31
C CYS A 41 -5.55 9.89 -10.03
N SER A 42 -5.91 10.16 -8.77
CA SER A 42 -7.25 10.60 -8.34
C SER A 42 -7.75 11.85 -9.06
N ALA A 43 -6.85 12.74 -9.44
CA ALA A 43 -7.14 13.96 -10.20
C ALA A 43 -7.29 13.75 -11.71
N GLY A 44 -7.18 12.52 -12.21
CA GLY A 44 -7.15 12.23 -13.65
C GLY A 44 -5.81 12.53 -14.31
N THR A 45 -4.74 12.74 -13.54
CA THR A 45 -3.38 12.96 -14.03
C THR A 45 -2.63 11.64 -14.22
N PRO A 46 -1.53 11.62 -15.04
CA PRO A 46 -0.78 10.38 -15.27
C PRO A 46 -0.19 9.79 -14.00
N PHE A 47 -0.14 8.47 -13.94
CA PHE A 47 0.60 7.71 -12.94
C PHE A 47 1.97 7.29 -13.48
N GLN A 48 2.97 7.27 -12.60
CA GLN A 48 4.33 6.80 -12.86
C GLN A 48 4.86 6.12 -11.60
N PHE A 49 5.87 5.28 -11.72
CA PHE A 49 6.60 4.72 -10.60
C PHE A 49 8.11 4.81 -10.81
N TYR A 50 8.90 4.42 -9.82
CA TYR A 50 10.35 4.58 -9.87
C TYR A 50 11.05 3.24 -9.68
N SER A 51 12.16 3.05 -10.42
CA SER A 51 13.05 1.90 -10.29
C SER A 51 14.48 2.37 -10.09
N LYS A 52 15.22 1.69 -9.20
CA LYS A 52 16.65 1.89 -8.97
C LYS A 52 17.34 0.55 -8.87
N SER A 53 18.28 0.29 -9.78
CA SER A 53 19.16 -0.87 -9.67
C SER A 53 20.35 -0.58 -8.77
N SER A 54 20.70 -1.56 -7.92
CA SER A 54 21.90 -1.53 -7.07
C SER A 54 23.14 -2.03 -7.81
N GLU A 55 22.97 -2.90 -8.80
CA GLU A 55 24.04 -3.68 -9.46
C GLU A 55 24.88 -4.53 -8.48
N ARG A 56 24.39 -4.76 -7.24
CA ARG A 56 25.18 -5.39 -6.15
C ARG A 56 24.61 -6.70 -5.66
N SER A 57 23.29 -6.85 -5.71
CA SER A 57 22.61 -8.07 -5.26
C SER A 57 21.35 -8.31 -6.08
N ASP A 58 20.83 -9.55 -5.98
CA ASP A 58 19.52 -9.92 -6.55
C ASP A 58 18.42 -9.83 -5.48
N ASN A 59 18.57 -8.97 -4.46
CA ASN A 59 17.55 -8.68 -3.46
C ASN A 59 16.72 -7.49 -3.91
N MET A 60 15.41 -7.50 -3.62
CA MET A 60 14.49 -6.45 -4.06
C MET A 60 13.70 -5.86 -2.90
N LEU A 61 13.59 -4.54 -2.88
CA LEU A 61 12.64 -3.78 -2.07
C LEU A 61 11.53 -3.24 -2.96
N ILE A 62 10.28 -3.64 -2.73
CA ILE A 62 9.10 -3.05 -3.34
C ILE A 62 8.43 -2.19 -2.28
N TYR A 63 8.44 -0.88 -2.48
CA TYR A 63 7.98 0.08 -1.49
C TYR A 63 6.72 0.81 -1.96
N PHE A 64 5.68 0.75 -1.14
CA PHE A 64 4.42 1.45 -1.34
C PHE A 64 4.40 2.74 -0.53
N ASN A 65 4.32 3.89 -1.22
CA ASN A 65 4.27 5.17 -0.52
C ASN A 65 2.90 5.40 0.12
N GLY A 66 2.89 6.12 1.24
CA GLY A 66 1.67 6.62 1.86
C GLY A 66 1.24 7.98 1.34
N GLY A 67 0.15 8.50 1.85
CA GLY A 67 -0.34 9.82 1.45
C GLY A 67 -1.82 10.06 1.76
N GLY A 68 -2.33 9.53 2.87
CA GLY A 68 -3.71 9.71 3.30
C GLY A 68 -4.73 8.87 2.53
N ALA A 69 -6.01 9.25 2.58
CA ALA A 69 -7.09 8.57 1.86
C ALA A 69 -8.35 9.42 1.78
N CYS A 70 -9.21 9.15 0.81
CA CYS A 70 -10.52 9.78 0.72
C CYS A 70 -11.61 8.78 0.30
N TRP A 71 -12.86 8.95 0.79
CA TRP A 71 -13.98 8.06 0.51
C TRP A 71 -15.35 8.76 0.52
N PHE A 72 -15.37 10.10 0.57
CA PHE A 72 -16.57 10.92 0.45
C PHE A 72 -16.26 12.25 -0.23
N GLY A 73 -17.31 12.92 -0.76
CA GLY A 73 -17.14 14.03 -1.70
C GLY A 73 -16.24 15.15 -1.23
N GLN A 74 -16.45 15.67 -0.01
CA GLN A 74 -15.64 16.76 0.53
C GLN A 74 -14.18 16.37 0.77
N ALA A 75 -13.93 15.10 1.10
CA ALA A 75 -12.56 14.60 1.33
C ALA A 75 -11.80 14.34 0.03
N CYS A 76 -12.50 13.98 -1.05
CA CYS A 76 -11.89 13.69 -2.34
C CYS A 76 -11.80 14.92 -3.25
N ASP A 77 -12.61 15.95 -3.03
CA ASP A 77 -12.62 17.16 -3.85
C ASP A 77 -11.39 18.03 -3.59
N LEU A 78 -10.47 18.05 -4.53
CA LEU A 78 -9.19 18.76 -4.46
C LEU A 78 -9.33 20.30 -4.44
N SER A 79 -10.54 20.84 -4.63
CA SER A 79 -10.80 22.27 -4.44
C SER A 79 -10.97 22.64 -2.95
N ILE A 80 -11.07 21.66 -2.06
CA ILE A 80 -11.24 21.85 -0.61
C ILE A 80 -9.91 21.64 0.10
N GLU A 81 -9.44 22.64 0.80
CA GLU A 81 -8.20 22.57 1.59
C GLU A 81 -8.49 22.43 3.10
N PRO A 82 -7.66 21.67 3.84
CA PRO A 82 -6.52 20.92 3.37
C PRO A 82 -6.92 19.60 2.68
N ASN A 83 -6.17 19.23 1.62
CA ASN A 83 -6.32 17.92 1.02
C ASN A 83 -5.88 16.83 2.00
N ILE A 84 -6.68 15.77 2.15
CA ILE A 84 -6.38 14.66 3.06
C ILE A 84 -5.78 13.43 2.34
N HIS A 85 -5.47 13.56 1.06
CA HIS A 85 -4.72 12.56 0.30
C HIS A 85 -3.80 13.21 -0.74
N PHE A 86 -2.76 12.50 -1.16
CA PHE A 86 -1.90 12.91 -2.27
C PHE A 86 -2.59 12.62 -3.60
N PRO A 87 -2.83 13.64 -4.44
CA PRO A 87 -3.58 13.46 -5.68
C PRO A 87 -2.72 13.31 -6.94
N PHE A 88 -1.39 13.43 -6.85
CA PHE A 88 -0.46 13.43 -7.98
C PHE A 88 0.75 12.52 -7.72
N ALA A 89 1.17 11.75 -8.72
CA ALA A 89 2.32 10.86 -8.60
C ALA A 89 3.68 11.60 -8.56
N ASP A 90 3.76 12.81 -9.09
CA ASP A 90 4.98 13.61 -9.23
C ASP A 90 5.23 14.60 -8.08
N MET A 91 4.47 14.52 -6.99
CA MET A 91 4.70 15.35 -5.80
C MET A 91 6.07 15.06 -5.17
N ASP A 92 6.67 16.06 -4.53
CA ASP A 92 7.94 15.89 -3.78
C ASP A 92 7.82 14.77 -2.73
N SER A 93 6.68 14.64 -2.06
CA SER A 93 6.39 13.56 -1.12
C SER A 93 6.31 12.18 -1.75
N ASN A 94 6.16 12.10 -3.08
CA ASN A 94 6.18 10.88 -3.89
C ASN A 94 7.51 10.66 -4.62
N ASN A 95 8.53 11.48 -4.34
CA ASN A 95 9.83 11.36 -4.97
C ASN A 95 10.83 10.63 -4.06
N PRO A 96 11.24 9.38 -4.37
CA PRO A 96 12.17 8.64 -3.53
C PRO A 96 13.58 9.25 -3.48
N ARG A 97 13.92 10.16 -4.40
CA ARG A 97 15.22 10.87 -4.41
C ARG A 97 15.33 11.91 -3.28
N LEU A 98 14.20 12.29 -2.69
CA LEU A 98 14.09 13.26 -1.60
C LEU A 98 13.81 12.58 -0.24
N ALA A 99 13.73 11.26 -0.20
CA ALA A 99 13.49 10.49 1.00
C ALA A 99 14.81 10.05 1.63
N GLU A 100 14.81 9.94 2.95
CA GLU A 100 15.88 9.41 3.80
C GLU A 100 15.52 7.99 4.29
N GLY A 101 16.01 7.58 5.44
CA GLY A 101 15.72 6.27 6.02
C GLY A 101 16.16 5.13 5.11
N VAL A 102 15.24 4.22 4.73
CA VAL A 102 15.55 3.07 3.87
C VAL A 102 16.05 3.47 2.46
N PHE A 103 15.88 4.73 2.07
CA PHE A 103 16.36 5.28 0.79
C PHE A 103 17.71 6.01 0.90
N ASN A 104 18.27 6.13 2.11
CA ASN A 104 19.62 6.66 2.30
C ASN A 104 20.66 5.56 2.05
N PHE A 105 20.97 5.31 0.76
CA PHE A 105 21.89 4.23 0.34
C PHE A 105 23.37 4.51 0.68
N ASP A 106 23.69 5.72 1.11
CA ASP A 106 25.05 6.08 1.56
C ASP A 106 25.25 5.78 3.05
N ASN A 107 24.18 5.52 3.81
CA ASN A 107 24.27 5.10 5.20
C ASN A 107 24.68 3.63 5.30
N SER A 108 25.79 3.35 5.95
CA SER A 108 26.34 2.00 6.11
C SER A 108 25.50 1.08 7.02
N GLU A 109 24.57 1.66 7.80
CA GLU A 109 23.62 0.90 8.62
C GLU A 109 22.31 0.57 7.85
N ASN A 110 22.16 1.04 6.61
CA ASN A 110 20.95 0.79 5.83
C ASN A 110 20.89 -0.69 5.36
N PRO A 111 19.91 -1.49 5.87
CA PRO A 111 19.77 -2.89 5.48
C PRO A 111 19.44 -3.09 3.99
N PHE A 112 19.01 -2.03 3.30
CA PHE A 112 18.60 -2.04 1.90
C PHE A 112 19.63 -1.39 0.95
N SER A 113 20.84 -1.10 1.44
CA SER A 113 21.84 -0.34 0.68
C SER A 113 22.29 -1.02 -0.62
N ASP A 114 22.13 -2.35 -0.73
CA ASP A 114 22.47 -3.17 -1.88
C ASP A 114 21.27 -3.80 -2.61
N PHE A 115 20.03 -3.39 -2.25
CA PHE A 115 18.81 -3.89 -2.89
C PHE A 115 18.51 -3.13 -4.19
N ASP A 116 17.94 -3.83 -5.16
CA ASP A 116 17.16 -3.19 -6.20
C ASP A 116 15.87 -2.66 -5.60
N VAL A 117 15.45 -1.46 -6.00
CA VAL A 117 14.31 -0.79 -5.36
C VAL A 117 13.28 -0.38 -6.39
N ILE A 118 12.04 -0.79 -6.15
CA ILE A 118 10.87 -0.27 -6.86
C ILE A 118 10.06 0.56 -5.87
N PHE A 119 9.85 1.82 -6.20
CA PHE A 119 9.04 2.74 -5.40
C PHE A 119 7.73 3.03 -6.14
N ILE A 120 6.61 2.68 -5.51
CA ILE A 120 5.26 2.88 -6.04
C ILE A 120 4.66 4.10 -5.34
N PRO A 121 4.55 5.25 -6.04
CA PRO A 121 3.92 6.46 -5.50
C PRO A 121 2.46 6.25 -5.18
N TYR A 122 1.95 7.01 -4.23
CA TYR A 122 0.54 7.07 -3.89
C TYR A 122 -0.12 8.31 -4.48
N CYS A 123 -1.21 8.13 -5.22
CA CYS A 123 -1.91 9.28 -5.81
C CYS A 123 -3.40 9.04 -6.08
N THR A 124 -4.01 7.99 -5.52
CA THR A 124 -5.37 7.56 -5.88
C THR A 124 -6.42 7.72 -4.78
N GLY A 125 -5.99 8.05 -3.55
CA GLY A 125 -6.90 8.30 -2.43
C GLY A 125 -7.57 7.04 -1.83
N ASP A 126 -7.10 5.83 -2.18
CA ASP A 126 -7.76 4.54 -1.95
C ASP A 126 -6.86 3.48 -1.32
N VAL A 127 -5.78 3.89 -0.65
CA VAL A 127 -4.75 3.05 -0.02
C VAL A 127 -4.19 1.96 -0.96
N HIS A 128 -4.06 2.27 -2.26
CA HIS A 128 -3.63 1.40 -3.37
C HIS A 128 -4.61 0.28 -3.77
N ILE A 129 -5.81 0.19 -3.18
CA ILE A 129 -6.72 -0.96 -3.36
C ILE A 129 -8.08 -0.60 -3.98
N GLY A 130 -8.22 0.60 -4.52
CA GLY A 130 -9.46 1.02 -5.18
C GLY A 130 -9.52 0.56 -6.64
N SER A 131 -10.74 0.40 -7.15
CA SER A 131 -11.04 -0.04 -8.51
C SER A 131 -11.98 0.93 -9.23
N GLY A 132 -11.41 1.79 -10.06
CA GLY A 132 -12.14 2.63 -11.01
C GLY A 132 -12.59 4.00 -10.50
N GLU A 133 -13.47 4.63 -11.27
CA GLU A 133 -13.95 5.99 -11.02
C GLU A 133 -15.13 6.01 -10.05
N LYS A 134 -15.12 6.99 -9.15
CA LYS A 134 -16.23 7.24 -8.23
C LYS A 134 -16.66 8.70 -8.28
N THR A 135 -17.93 8.94 -8.64
CA THR A 135 -18.53 10.27 -8.54
C THR A 135 -19.21 10.44 -7.19
N TYR A 136 -18.77 11.43 -6.45
CA TYR A 136 -19.32 11.83 -5.16
C TYR A 136 -20.19 13.07 -5.33
N SER A 137 -21.31 13.13 -4.60
CA SER A 137 -22.18 14.30 -4.55
C SER A 137 -22.33 14.75 -3.11
N TYR A 138 -22.22 16.05 -2.87
CA TYR A 138 -22.36 16.64 -1.53
C TYR A 138 -22.91 18.07 -1.64
N LYS A 139 -23.20 18.70 -0.50
CA LYS A 139 -23.54 20.13 -0.46
C LYS A 139 -22.36 20.92 0.08
N ASP A 140 -22.03 22.04 -0.59
CA ASP A 140 -21.06 23.01 -0.09
C ASP A 140 -21.60 23.79 1.11
N ASP A 141 -20.79 24.64 1.72
CA ASP A 141 -21.16 25.45 2.87
C ASP A 141 -22.28 26.46 2.56
N ALA A 142 -22.49 26.80 1.30
CA ALA A 142 -23.57 27.65 0.83
C ALA A 142 -24.87 26.87 0.54
N GLY A 143 -24.83 25.52 0.64
CA GLY A 143 -25.97 24.64 0.39
C GLY A 143 -26.17 24.26 -1.08
N ASN A 144 -25.23 24.59 -1.98
CA ASN A 144 -25.27 24.19 -3.37
C ASN A 144 -24.91 22.71 -3.55
N ASP A 145 -25.49 22.07 -4.55
CA ASP A 145 -25.12 20.70 -4.94
C ASP A 145 -23.81 20.75 -5.71
N VAL A 146 -22.81 20.00 -5.19
CA VAL A 146 -21.50 19.83 -5.80
C VAL A 146 -21.31 18.36 -6.16
N SER A 147 -20.61 18.11 -7.26
CA SER A 147 -20.25 16.76 -7.69
C SER A 147 -18.77 16.74 -8.06
N TYR A 148 -18.03 15.75 -7.55
CA TYR A 148 -16.61 15.53 -7.82
C TYR A 148 -16.38 14.07 -8.20
N THR A 149 -15.57 13.83 -9.23
CA THR A 149 -15.16 12.47 -9.64
C THR A 149 -13.71 12.25 -9.25
N ALA A 150 -13.48 11.24 -8.43
CA ALA A 150 -12.16 10.74 -8.09
C ALA A 150 -11.88 9.45 -8.85
N HIS A 151 -10.63 9.29 -9.31
CA HIS A 151 -10.16 8.05 -9.95
C HIS A 151 -9.46 7.20 -8.89
N HIS A 152 -10.19 6.24 -8.31
CA HIS A 152 -9.67 5.27 -7.36
C HIS A 152 -9.03 4.09 -8.12
N ASN A 153 -7.94 4.35 -8.82
CA ASN A 153 -7.27 3.37 -9.69
C ASN A 153 -6.03 2.74 -9.02
N GLY A 154 -6.03 2.65 -7.70
CA GLY A 154 -4.90 2.13 -6.94
C GLY A 154 -4.54 0.71 -7.34
N PHE A 155 -5.54 -0.15 -7.58
CA PHE A 155 -5.33 -1.52 -8.00
C PHE A 155 -4.69 -1.61 -9.39
N GLU A 156 -5.25 -0.94 -10.39
CA GLU A 156 -4.76 -0.96 -11.76
C GLU A 156 -3.34 -0.40 -11.86
N ASN A 157 -3.06 0.71 -11.17
CA ASN A 157 -1.74 1.32 -11.12
C ASN A 157 -0.71 0.39 -10.47
N THR A 158 -1.07 -0.24 -9.36
CA THR A 158 -0.19 -1.19 -8.67
C THR A 158 0.04 -2.44 -9.50
N MET A 159 -1.00 -3.04 -10.09
CA MET A 159 -0.84 -4.23 -10.95
C MET A 159 -0.01 -3.94 -12.19
N THR A 160 -0.12 -2.74 -12.77
CA THR A 160 0.78 -2.29 -13.85
C THR A 160 2.24 -2.29 -13.40
N SER A 161 2.51 -1.76 -12.20
CA SER A 161 3.86 -1.75 -11.62
C SER A 161 4.36 -3.18 -11.32
N LEU A 162 3.52 -4.03 -10.72
CA LEU A 162 3.87 -5.42 -10.40
C LEU A 162 4.11 -6.26 -11.66
N ASN A 163 3.30 -6.12 -12.69
CA ASN A 163 3.51 -6.83 -13.95
C ASN A 163 4.86 -6.45 -14.58
N TRP A 164 5.21 -5.15 -14.56
CA TRP A 164 6.52 -4.69 -15.00
C TRP A 164 7.65 -5.31 -14.16
N ILE A 165 7.50 -5.38 -12.84
CA ILE A 165 8.47 -6.05 -11.95
C ILE A 165 8.62 -7.52 -12.35
N TYR A 166 7.55 -8.24 -12.51
CA TYR A 166 7.55 -9.66 -12.83
C TYR A 166 8.19 -9.98 -14.17
N GLU A 167 8.04 -9.10 -15.15
CA GLU A 167 8.65 -9.23 -16.47
C GLU A 167 10.17 -8.93 -16.45
N ASN A 168 10.62 -8.05 -15.55
CA ASN A 168 12.00 -7.56 -15.55
C ASN A 168 12.89 -8.18 -14.47
N PHE A 169 12.34 -8.74 -13.39
CA PHE A 169 13.08 -9.28 -12.25
C PHE A 169 12.68 -10.73 -11.95
N SER A 170 13.02 -11.63 -12.85
CA SER A 170 12.66 -13.06 -12.72
C SER A 170 13.58 -13.87 -11.78
N ALA A 171 14.77 -13.36 -11.46
CA ALA A 171 15.80 -14.05 -10.68
C ALA A 171 16.17 -13.20 -9.46
N VAL A 172 15.31 -13.23 -8.44
CA VAL A 172 15.56 -12.56 -7.15
C VAL A 172 15.85 -13.59 -6.05
N ASN A 173 16.68 -13.22 -5.07
CA ASN A 173 17.03 -14.08 -3.94
C ASN A 173 16.14 -13.83 -2.71
N LYS A 174 15.64 -12.60 -2.56
CA LYS A 174 14.82 -12.15 -1.45
C LYS A 174 13.98 -10.96 -1.91
N VAL A 175 12.72 -10.88 -1.49
CA VAL A 175 11.88 -9.71 -1.69
C VAL A 175 11.44 -9.17 -0.35
N VAL A 176 11.61 -7.85 -0.15
CA VAL A 176 10.96 -7.13 0.95
C VAL A 176 9.87 -6.26 0.35
N VAL A 177 8.65 -6.43 0.84
CA VAL A 177 7.50 -5.59 0.52
C VAL A 177 7.32 -4.65 1.68
N ALA A 178 7.53 -3.37 1.47
CA ALA A 178 7.37 -2.39 2.54
C ALA A 178 6.41 -1.28 2.10
N GLY A 179 5.84 -0.60 3.08
CA GLY A 179 5.00 0.57 2.79
C GLY A 179 4.69 1.34 4.05
N SER A 180 4.41 2.63 3.91
CA SER A 180 4.13 3.52 5.03
C SER A 180 2.71 4.07 4.95
N SER A 181 1.98 4.13 6.10
CA SER A 181 0.62 4.71 6.18
C SER A 181 -0.35 4.01 5.21
N ALA A 182 -1.01 4.75 4.31
CA ALA A 182 -1.82 4.18 3.23
C ALA A 182 -1.07 3.11 2.42
N GLY A 183 0.25 3.29 2.23
CA GLY A 183 1.10 2.32 1.56
C GLY A 183 1.35 1.05 2.36
N ALA A 184 1.28 1.09 3.69
CA ALA A 184 1.37 -0.11 4.53
C ALA A 184 0.15 -1.03 4.33
N ILE A 185 -1.03 -0.44 4.13
CA ILE A 185 -2.26 -1.19 3.80
C ILE A 185 -2.12 -1.80 2.40
N GLY A 186 -1.68 -1.03 1.40
CA GLY A 186 -1.39 -1.57 0.07
C GLY A 186 -0.36 -2.69 0.12
N ALA A 187 0.77 -2.50 0.82
CA ALA A 187 1.81 -3.49 0.97
C ALA A 187 1.30 -4.81 1.58
N SER A 188 0.42 -4.76 2.59
CA SER A 188 -0.16 -5.96 3.20
C SER A 188 -1.00 -6.76 2.20
N PHE A 189 -1.81 -6.07 1.38
CA PHE A 189 -2.61 -6.71 0.34
C PHE A 189 -1.75 -7.31 -0.78
N TYR A 190 -0.81 -6.53 -1.32
CA TYR A 190 0.00 -6.97 -2.47
C TYR A 190 1.15 -7.91 -2.08
N SER A 191 1.51 -8.02 -0.80
CA SER A 191 2.51 -9.00 -0.35
C SER A 191 2.12 -10.43 -0.71
N GLY A 192 0.83 -10.75 -0.70
CA GLY A 192 0.32 -12.04 -1.12
C GLY A 192 0.53 -12.32 -2.61
N PHE A 193 0.23 -11.36 -3.50
CA PHE A 193 0.47 -11.48 -4.95
C PHE A 193 1.96 -11.64 -5.26
N ILE A 194 2.80 -10.87 -4.56
CA ILE A 194 4.25 -10.91 -4.74
C ILE A 194 4.80 -12.25 -4.25
N ALA A 195 4.34 -12.77 -3.11
CA ALA A 195 4.77 -14.05 -2.56
C ALA A 195 4.30 -15.23 -3.43
N GLU A 196 3.10 -15.16 -4.02
CA GLU A 196 2.60 -16.15 -4.97
C GLU A 196 3.48 -16.19 -6.24
N HIS A 197 3.81 -15.01 -6.80
CA HIS A 197 4.69 -14.93 -7.97
C HIS A 197 6.09 -15.45 -7.68
N TYR A 198 6.70 -15.05 -6.58
CA TYR A 198 8.03 -15.46 -6.13
C TYR A 198 7.97 -16.65 -5.15
N SER A 199 7.18 -17.67 -5.43
CA SER A 199 6.83 -18.76 -4.51
C SER A 199 8.01 -19.58 -3.94
N SER A 200 9.19 -19.51 -4.55
CA SER A 200 10.41 -20.17 -4.09
C SER A 200 11.39 -19.24 -3.39
N VAL A 201 11.03 -17.96 -3.22
CA VAL A 201 11.90 -16.91 -2.68
C VAL A 201 11.32 -16.46 -1.33
N PRO A 202 12.14 -16.20 -0.30
CA PRO A 202 11.66 -15.57 0.93
C PRO A 202 11.08 -14.18 0.65
N VAL A 203 9.86 -13.93 1.10
CA VAL A 203 9.19 -12.63 1.04
C VAL A 203 8.94 -12.13 2.46
N VAL A 204 9.27 -10.88 2.73
CA VAL A 204 9.04 -10.22 4.03
C VAL A 204 8.17 -9.01 3.82
N LEU A 205 7.04 -8.93 4.51
CA LEU A 205 6.24 -7.71 4.62
C LEU A 205 6.74 -6.89 5.81
N LEU A 206 7.01 -5.61 5.59
CA LEU A 206 7.28 -4.61 6.63
C LEU A 206 6.33 -3.43 6.47
N ALA A 207 5.23 -3.44 7.21
CA ALA A 207 4.19 -2.43 7.17
C ALA A 207 4.43 -1.34 8.23
N ASP A 208 4.50 -0.09 7.84
CA ASP A 208 4.87 1.05 8.69
C ASP A 208 3.64 1.95 8.93
N ALA A 209 3.16 1.97 10.17
CA ALA A 209 2.13 2.86 10.70
C ALA A 209 0.71 2.68 10.09
N ALA A 210 0.18 1.45 10.13
CA ALA A 210 -1.20 1.16 9.73
C ALA A 210 -1.94 0.16 10.63
N GLY A 211 -1.42 -0.17 11.82
CA GLY A 211 -2.00 -1.19 12.71
C GLY A 211 -3.26 -0.78 13.48
N GLY A 212 -3.62 0.51 13.48
CA GLY A 212 -4.69 1.05 14.33
C GLY A 212 -6.04 1.27 13.66
N TYR A 213 -6.21 0.94 12.38
CA TYR A 213 -7.45 1.25 11.63
C TYR A 213 -8.59 0.23 11.85
N ARG A 214 -8.64 -0.38 13.03
CA ARG A 214 -9.69 -1.32 13.41
C ARG A 214 -10.96 -0.58 13.87
N THR A 215 -12.01 -0.58 13.04
CA THR A 215 -13.28 0.07 13.33
C THR A 215 -14.46 -0.63 12.63
N PRO A 216 -15.65 -0.75 13.29
CA PRO A 216 -16.84 -1.28 12.64
C PRO A 216 -17.37 -0.39 11.50
N LEU A 217 -16.81 0.82 11.34
CA LEU A 217 -17.18 1.75 10.27
C LEU A 217 -16.30 1.62 9.01
N LEU A 218 -15.25 0.80 9.05
CA LEU A 218 -14.35 0.57 7.92
C LEU A 218 -15.06 0.20 6.60
N PRO A 219 -16.19 -0.54 6.58
CA PRO A 219 -16.93 -0.84 5.36
C PRO A 219 -17.32 0.38 4.50
N VAL A 220 -17.39 1.60 5.07
CA VAL A 220 -17.69 2.79 4.30
C VAL A 220 -16.59 3.10 3.28
N THR A 221 -15.32 2.86 3.65
CA THR A 221 -14.17 3.08 2.77
C THR A 221 -14.12 2.00 1.68
N HIS A 222 -14.28 0.73 2.05
CA HIS A 222 -14.28 -0.39 1.11
C HIS A 222 -15.39 -0.27 0.05
N ARG A 223 -16.60 0.18 0.43
CA ARG A 223 -17.68 0.47 -0.53
C ARG A 223 -17.36 1.64 -1.44
N ALA A 224 -16.62 2.65 -0.97
CA ALA A 224 -16.22 3.77 -1.80
C ALA A 224 -15.18 3.36 -2.85
N TRP A 225 -14.25 2.49 -2.48
CA TRP A 225 -13.15 2.02 -3.33
C TRP A 225 -13.47 0.75 -4.11
N ASP A 226 -14.61 0.09 -3.83
CA ASP A 226 -15.02 -1.21 -4.37
C ASP A 226 -13.98 -2.31 -4.17
N THR A 227 -13.41 -2.39 -2.97
CA THR A 227 -12.33 -3.30 -2.61
C THR A 227 -12.66 -4.77 -2.91
N ALA A 228 -13.91 -5.20 -2.70
CA ALA A 228 -14.30 -6.58 -2.97
C ALA A 228 -14.14 -6.99 -4.45
N ALA A 229 -14.18 -6.03 -5.39
CA ALA A 229 -14.03 -6.29 -6.82
C ALA A 229 -12.60 -6.70 -7.21
N ILE A 230 -11.60 -6.36 -6.39
CA ILE A 230 -10.18 -6.62 -6.67
C ILE A 230 -9.61 -7.81 -5.90
N LEU A 231 -10.38 -8.43 -5.00
CA LEU A 231 -9.91 -9.59 -4.24
C LEU A 231 -9.55 -10.74 -5.18
N PRO A 232 -8.37 -11.36 -4.99
CA PRO A 232 -7.98 -12.51 -5.80
C PRO A 232 -8.89 -13.70 -5.51
N ASN A 233 -8.96 -14.63 -6.47
CA ASN A 233 -9.78 -15.84 -6.31
C ASN A 233 -9.05 -16.87 -5.42
N TRP A 234 -8.68 -16.47 -4.20
CA TRP A 234 -8.12 -17.35 -3.18
C TRP A 234 -9.22 -17.85 -2.25
N GLU A 235 -9.02 -19.04 -1.67
CA GLU A 235 -9.99 -19.62 -0.72
C GLU A 235 -10.14 -18.73 0.52
N GLU A 236 -9.07 -18.05 0.90
CA GLU A 236 -8.98 -17.14 2.05
C GLU A 236 -9.93 -15.93 1.93
N TYR A 237 -10.27 -15.52 0.72
CA TYR A 237 -11.25 -14.44 0.47
C TYR A 237 -12.64 -14.95 0.10
N ALA A 238 -12.90 -16.26 0.20
CA ALA A 238 -14.17 -16.81 -0.24
C ALA A 238 -15.36 -16.28 0.57
N GLY A 239 -16.21 -15.52 -0.11
CA GLY A 239 -17.42 -14.94 0.51
C GLY A 239 -17.21 -13.54 1.11
N GLU A 240 -15.99 -12.99 1.07
CA GLU A 240 -15.73 -11.63 1.50
C GLU A 240 -16.42 -10.60 0.60
N THR A 241 -16.84 -9.51 1.22
CA THR A 241 -17.56 -8.39 0.59
C THR A 241 -17.00 -7.06 1.09
N ASN A 242 -17.39 -5.95 0.46
CA ASN A 242 -17.07 -4.61 0.95
C ASN A 242 -17.59 -4.34 2.39
N ASP A 243 -18.51 -5.17 2.91
CA ASP A 243 -19.07 -5.02 4.25
C ASP A 243 -18.39 -5.90 5.31
N SER A 244 -17.66 -6.92 4.89
CA SER A 244 -17.02 -7.89 5.81
C SER A 244 -15.51 -7.80 5.83
N ILE A 245 -14.85 -7.47 4.70
CA ILE A 245 -13.39 -7.39 4.60
C ILE A 245 -12.82 -6.34 5.57
N THR A 246 -11.69 -6.67 6.19
CA THR A 246 -10.91 -5.79 7.07
C THR A 246 -9.48 -5.65 6.55
N PHE A 247 -8.71 -4.73 7.12
CA PHE A 247 -7.28 -4.64 6.76
C PHE A 247 -6.47 -5.80 7.34
N GLU A 248 -6.91 -6.40 8.45
CA GLU A 248 -6.31 -7.60 9.01
C GLU A 248 -6.43 -8.79 8.05
N ASP A 249 -7.54 -8.89 7.31
CA ASP A 249 -7.74 -9.98 6.32
C ASP A 249 -6.69 -9.95 5.20
N PHE A 250 -6.12 -8.78 4.88
CA PHE A 250 -5.04 -8.70 3.90
C PHE A 250 -3.77 -9.42 4.37
N TYR A 251 -3.39 -9.27 5.63
CA TYR A 251 -2.28 -10.00 6.23
C TYR A 251 -2.58 -11.49 6.31
N ILE A 252 -3.76 -11.82 6.85
CA ILE A 252 -4.20 -13.19 7.11
C ILE A 252 -4.28 -14.00 5.81
N ALA A 253 -4.98 -13.46 4.81
CA ALA A 253 -5.11 -14.13 3.54
C ALA A 253 -3.76 -14.26 2.82
N SER A 254 -2.95 -13.20 2.79
CA SER A 254 -1.64 -13.22 2.15
C SER A 254 -0.72 -14.29 2.74
N ALA A 255 -0.67 -14.43 4.08
CA ALA A 255 0.21 -15.40 4.73
C ALA A 255 -0.34 -16.83 4.66
N ASN A 256 -1.66 -17.02 4.79
CA ASN A 256 -2.25 -18.36 4.72
C ASN A 256 -2.19 -18.93 3.29
N HIS A 257 -2.24 -18.05 2.29
CA HIS A 257 -2.07 -18.44 0.89
C HIS A 257 -0.60 -18.77 0.55
N ASN A 258 0.38 -18.13 1.21
CA ASN A 258 1.79 -18.18 0.83
C ASN A 258 2.70 -18.53 2.01
N SER A 259 3.21 -19.74 2.04
CA SER A 259 4.11 -20.22 3.11
C SER A 259 5.52 -19.60 3.10
N ASN A 260 5.89 -18.83 2.09
CA ASN A 260 7.16 -18.11 1.96
C ASN A 260 7.08 -16.63 2.39
N LEU A 261 5.91 -16.19 2.91
CA LEU A 261 5.67 -14.81 3.35
C LEU A 261 5.79 -14.71 4.87
N ARG A 262 6.61 -13.77 5.32
CA ARG A 262 6.79 -13.38 6.72
C ARG A 262 6.20 -12.01 6.96
N LEU A 263 5.42 -11.84 8.03
CA LEU A 263 4.66 -10.62 8.30
C LEU A 263 5.27 -9.81 9.44
N ALA A 264 5.42 -8.49 9.24
CA ALA A 264 5.85 -7.58 10.29
C ALA A 264 5.19 -6.20 10.18
N GLN A 265 5.01 -5.54 11.34
CA GLN A 265 4.55 -4.17 11.43
C GLN A 265 5.39 -3.33 12.38
N TYR A 266 5.59 -2.06 12.00
CA TYR A 266 5.99 -0.97 12.90
C TYR A 266 4.81 -0.04 13.15
N ASN A 267 4.63 0.41 14.39
CA ASN A 267 3.68 1.46 14.75
C ASN A 267 4.22 2.31 15.90
N ALA A 268 3.71 3.55 16.02
CA ALA A 268 3.91 4.38 17.20
C ALA A 268 2.63 4.39 18.06
N ALA A 269 2.79 4.27 19.38
CA ALA A 269 1.67 4.13 20.31
C ALA A 269 0.74 5.35 20.38
N GLU A 270 1.25 6.54 20.05
CA GLU A 270 0.52 7.81 20.12
C GLU A 270 0.39 8.48 18.75
N ASP A 271 0.41 7.69 17.66
CA ASP A 271 0.34 8.16 16.28
C ASP A 271 -0.92 9.01 16.03
N GLU A 272 -0.74 10.33 16.01
CA GLU A 272 -1.83 11.30 15.86
C GLU A 272 -2.51 11.21 14.48
N THR A 273 -1.79 10.76 13.45
CA THR A 273 -2.35 10.59 12.10
C THR A 273 -3.31 9.40 12.04
N GLN A 274 -2.94 8.26 12.63
CA GLN A 274 -3.87 7.12 12.73
C GLN A 274 -5.10 7.49 13.57
N ILE A 275 -4.92 8.20 14.69
CA ILE A 275 -6.04 8.69 15.53
C ILE A 275 -6.95 9.60 14.71
N MET A 276 -6.38 10.58 13.97
CA MET A 276 -7.16 11.49 13.13
C MET A 276 -7.99 10.72 12.09
N PHE A 277 -7.40 9.79 11.35
CA PHE A 277 -8.13 9.04 10.32
C PHE A 277 -9.23 8.16 10.89
N THR A 278 -9.06 7.54 12.07
CA THR A 278 -10.15 6.80 12.71
C THR A 278 -11.32 7.71 13.06
N GLN A 279 -11.07 8.96 13.48
CA GLN A 279 -12.10 9.96 13.72
C GLN A 279 -12.80 10.40 12.41
N VAL A 280 -12.06 10.56 11.33
CA VAL A 280 -12.62 10.89 9.99
C VAL A 280 -13.49 9.75 9.46
N ILE A 281 -13.17 8.49 9.77
CA ILE A 281 -14.04 7.34 9.47
C ILE A 281 -15.34 7.40 10.28
N GLY A 282 -15.34 8.07 11.43
CA GLY A 282 -16.52 8.33 12.26
C GLY A 282 -16.47 7.74 13.66
N ASP A 283 -15.33 7.21 14.09
CA ASP A 283 -15.18 6.76 15.46
C ASP A 283 -15.14 7.93 16.44
N PRO A 284 -15.85 7.83 17.58
CA PRO A 284 -15.72 8.83 18.63
C PRO A 284 -14.31 8.89 19.17
N PRO A 285 -13.79 10.07 19.55
CA PRO A 285 -12.41 10.24 20.04
C PRO A 285 -12.04 9.35 21.24
N ASP A 286 -13.03 8.96 22.05
CA ASP A 286 -12.84 8.25 23.33
C ASP A 286 -13.19 6.75 23.25
N SER A 287 -13.48 6.20 22.07
CA SER A 287 -14.01 4.84 21.99
C SER A 287 -12.98 3.73 22.20
N TYR A 288 -11.69 3.98 21.87
CA TYR A 288 -10.57 3.05 22.13
C TYR A 288 -9.24 3.81 22.06
N SER A 289 -8.28 3.41 22.87
CA SER A 289 -6.90 3.88 22.66
C SER A 289 -6.30 3.22 21.42
N LEU A 290 -5.49 3.93 20.68
CA LEU A 290 -4.79 3.40 19.50
C LEU A 290 -3.96 2.13 19.83
N PRO A 291 -3.20 2.05 20.95
CA PRO A 291 -2.47 0.85 21.32
C PRO A 291 -3.37 -0.38 21.47
N MET A 292 -4.56 -0.23 22.05
CA MET A 292 -5.50 -1.36 22.20
C MET A 292 -6.05 -1.87 20.87
N ARG A 293 -6.25 -0.98 19.91
CA ARG A 293 -6.65 -1.37 18.54
C ARG A 293 -5.52 -2.16 17.87
N MET A 294 -4.30 -1.66 17.95
CA MET A 294 -3.10 -2.32 17.42
C MET A 294 -2.91 -3.70 18.04
N LEU A 295 -2.95 -3.79 19.37
CA LEU A 295 -2.81 -5.08 20.08
C LEU A 295 -3.87 -6.09 19.63
N THR A 296 -5.14 -5.64 19.49
CA THR A 296 -6.22 -6.51 19.03
C THR A 296 -5.99 -6.99 17.59
N SER A 297 -5.54 -6.09 16.71
CA SER A 297 -5.19 -6.40 15.33
C SER A 297 -4.04 -7.42 15.26
N PHE A 298 -2.97 -7.20 16.02
CA PHE A 298 -1.80 -8.10 16.07
C PHE A 298 -2.17 -9.50 16.55
N GLN A 299 -2.95 -9.60 17.65
CA GLN A 299 -3.43 -10.88 18.19
C GLN A 299 -4.30 -11.64 17.18
N GLU A 300 -5.14 -10.94 16.42
CA GLU A 300 -5.97 -11.55 15.38
C GLU A 300 -5.10 -12.12 14.25
N ILE A 301 -4.17 -11.32 13.72
CA ILE A 301 -3.27 -11.74 12.65
C ILE A 301 -2.40 -12.92 13.12
N GLU A 302 -1.75 -12.81 14.28
CA GLU A 302 -0.89 -13.87 14.82
C GLU A 302 -1.67 -15.17 15.05
N SER A 303 -2.87 -15.08 15.64
CA SER A 303 -3.70 -16.27 15.91
C SER A 303 -4.13 -16.98 14.62
N ALA A 304 -4.32 -16.24 13.53
CA ALA A 304 -4.75 -16.77 12.24
C ALA A 304 -3.61 -17.31 11.38
N THR A 305 -2.40 -16.74 11.51
CA THR A 305 -1.25 -17.06 10.65
C THR A 305 -0.17 -17.89 11.35
N GLY A 306 -0.13 -17.85 12.69
CA GLY A 306 0.85 -18.53 13.52
C GLY A 306 2.21 -17.84 13.61
N GLU A 307 2.49 -16.82 12.79
CA GLU A 307 3.70 -15.99 12.87
C GLU A 307 3.40 -14.55 12.42
N PHE A 308 3.61 -13.61 13.32
CA PHE A 308 3.51 -12.17 13.05
C PHE A 308 4.45 -11.45 14.00
N PHE A 309 5.13 -10.42 13.52
CA PHE A 309 6.08 -9.66 14.33
C PHE A 309 5.68 -8.20 14.40
N SER A 310 5.75 -7.62 15.59
CA SER A 310 5.39 -6.23 15.83
C SER A 310 6.53 -5.46 16.51
N TYR A 311 6.69 -4.21 16.09
CA TYR A 311 7.53 -3.23 16.78
C TYR A 311 6.69 -2.00 17.09
N THR A 312 6.32 -1.80 18.36
CA THR A 312 5.54 -0.64 18.81
C THR A 312 6.43 0.32 19.55
N ALA A 313 6.71 1.45 18.94
CA ALA A 313 7.50 2.53 19.52
C ALA A 313 6.64 3.51 20.34
N GLY A 314 7.25 4.24 21.27
CA GLY A 314 6.60 5.36 21.98
C GLY A 314 6.49 6.61 21.11
N GLY A 315 5.60 7.53 21.53
CA GLY A 315 5.46 8.86 20.93
C GLY A 315 4.55 8.93 19.70
N PRO A 316 4.44 10.13 19.10
CA PRO A 316 3.41 10.44 18.09
C PRO A 316 3.86 10.30 16.64
N VAL A 317 5.08 9.80 16.39
CA VAL A 317 5.68 9.80 15.05
C VAL A 317 4.91 8.89 14.09
N HIS A 318 4.31 9.48 13.06
CA HIS A 318 3.67 8.76 11.98
C HIS A 318 4.69 8.39 10.91
N THR A 319 4.94 7.11 10.70
CA THR A 319 5.90 6.52 9.75
C THR A 319 7.38 6.88 10.01
N ILE A 320 8.26 5.92 9.81
CA ILE A 320 9.71 6.13 10.02
C ILE A 320 10.59 5.58 8.90
N LEU A 321 10.07 4.74 8.02
CA LEU A 321 10.90 4.09 6.99
C LEU A 321 11.53 5.09 6.00
N ARG A 322 10.97 6.30 5.88
CA ARG A 322 11.46 7.34 4.97
C ARG A 322 12.19 8.49 5.66
N ASP A 323 12.51 8.33 6.95
CA ASP A 323 13.16 9.34 7.76
C ASP A 323 14.38 8.74 8.46
N ASP A 324 15.41 9.55 8.73
CA ASP A 324 16.62 9.10 9.43
C ASP A 324 16.36 8.66 10.87
N ILE A 325 15.19 8.95 11.41
CA ILE A 325 14.73 8.41 12.69
C ILE A 325 14.66 6.86 12.67
N PHE A 326 14.55 6.24 11.49
CA PHE A 326 14.66 4.81 11.25
C PHE A 326 15.90 4.20 11.90
N TYR A 327 17.03 4.91 11.90
CA TYR A 327 18.29 4.48 12.49
C TYR A 327 18.43 4.76 13.98
N GLN A 328 17.55 5.59 14.54
CA GLN A 328 17.69 6.16 15.88
C GLN A 328 16.68 5.58 16.87
N TYR A 329 15.54 5.06 16.38
CA TYR A 329 14.51 4.53 17.26
C TYR A 329 14.96 3.28 17.98
N GLU A 330 14.71 3.27 19.29
CA GLU A 330 15.07 2.17 20.19
C GLU A 330 13.98 2.00 21.24
N VAL A 331 13.59 0.77 21.50
CA VAL A 331 12.68 0.36 22.57
C VAL A 331 13.32 -0.82 23.29
N GLU A 332 13.45 -0.75 24.63
CA GLU A 332 14.03 -1.83 25.45
C GLU A 332 15.44 -2.29 25.00
N ASP A 333 16.31 -1.33 24.64
CA ASP A 333 17.66 -1.58 24.12
C ASP A 333 17.67 -2.31 22.74
N ILE A 334 16.53 -2.37 22.01
CA ILE A 334 16.42 -2.95 20.67
C ILE A 334 16.24 -1.81 19.66
N ARG A 335 17.27 -1.54 18.86
CA ARG A 335 17.17 -0.55 17.79
C ARG A 335 16.30 -1.08 16.65
N PHE A 336 15.42 -0.23 16.13
CA PHE A 336 14.53 -0.64 15.04
C PHE A 336 15.27 -1.09 13.77
N VAL A 337 16.34 -0.40 13.39
CA VAL A 337 17.17 -0.80 12.23
C VAL A 337 17.79 -2.18 12.40
N ASP A 338 18.25 -2.53 13.59
CA ASP A 338 18.84 -3.84 13.88
C ASP A 338 17.76 -4.94 13.88
N TRP A 339 16.58 -4.63 14.42
CA TRP A 339 15.40 -5.51 14.36
C TRP A 339 14.96 -5.79 12.92
N VAL A 340 14.93 -4.75 12.06
CA VAL A 340 14.63 -4.90 10.62
C VAL A 340 15.69 -5.73 9.92
N GLN A 341 16.98 -5.49 10.21
CA GLN A 341 18.07 -6.28 9.63
C GLN A 341 17.92 -7.78 9.98
N ASP A 342 17.64 -8.11 11.23
CA ASP A 342 17.43 -9.49 11.68
C ASP A 342 16.17 -10.11 11.04
N LEU A 343 15.09 -9.35 10.92
CA LEU A 343 13.85 -9.77 10.26
C LEU A 343 14.09 -10.17 8.80
N ILE A 344 14.75 -9.30 8.02
CA ILE A 344 15.00 -9.53 6.59
C ILE A 344 16.07 -10.59 6.34
N ASP A 345 16.94 -10.87 7.32
CA ASP A 345 17.90 -11.97 7.29
C ASP A 345 17.27 -13.33 7.64
N GLY A 346 15.95 -13.34 7.92
CA GLY A 346 15.25 -14.57 8.31
C GLY A 346 15.59 -15.07 9.71
N LYS A 347 16.22 -14.24 10.54
CA LYS A 347 16.48 -14.57 11.93
C LYS A 347 15.19 -14.50 12.75
N GLN A 348 15.18 -15.16 13.90
CA GLN A 348 14.07 -15.00 14.86
C GLN A 348 14.16 -13.61 15.50
N VAL A 349 13.09 -12.85 15.39
CA VAL A 349 12.91 -11.59 16.10
C VAL A 349 11.79 -11.76 17.15
N SER A 350 11.78 -10.93 18.17
CA SER A 350 10.70 -10.87 19.16
C SER A 350 9.82 -9.65 18.89
N ASP A 351 8.59 -9.70 19.35
CA ASP A 351 7.77 -8.50 19.47
C ASP A 351 8.43 -7.50 20.41
N VAL A 352 8.36 -6.24 20.05
CA VAL A 352 8.90 -5.12 20.80
C VAL A 352 7.77 -4.13 21.08
N SER A 353 7.57 -3.76 22.35
CA SER A 353 6.50 -2.83 22.73
C SER A 353 6.97 -1.88 23.82
N CYS A 354 6.70 -0.59 23.62
CA CYS A 354 6.83 0.43 24.67
C CYS A 354 5.58 0.52 25.56
N VAL A 355 4.55 -0.25 25.27
CA VAL A 355 3.27 -0.26 26.00
C VAL A 355 3.21 -1.55 26.81
N ASP A 356 3.00 -1.43 28.12
CA ASP A 356 2.76 -2.58 29.01
C ASP A 356 1.44 -3.27 28.62
N ASP A 357 1.41 -4.61 28.66
CA ASP A 357 0.25 -5.47 28.40
C ASP A 357 -0.93 -5.25 29.36
#